data_7469d73e5875b1b5776057a4a851fdc4
#
_entry.id   7469d73e5875b1b5776057a4a851fdc4
#
_cell.length_a   1.000
_cell.length_b   1.000
_cell.length_c   1.000
_cell.angle_alpha   90.00
_cell.angle_beta   90.00
_cell.angle_gamma   90.00
#
_symmetry.space_group_name_H-M   'P 1'
#
loop_
_entity.id
_entity.type
_entity.pdbx_description
1 polymer ?
#
loop_
_entity_poly.entity_id
_entity_poly.type
_entity_poly.pdbx_seq_one_letter_code
_entity_poly.pdbx_strand_id
1 'polypeptide(L)'
;MSLRRTLLLAGGASGGAGQTGRIHIDGRMFRTEDGAAWLWRGCTAFTLYLLWLEGGASAVDAVLGDWFAVAGSSPFTVVRVLGMVNSFAHLWPQEHDDYYDQLQPFVRYLFSRWGVRIEFVIFADSGDILSDGSIDPHAQRVAALIGDEPNVFIEVANEPSQHTNLNGGDQKAYEIYLSITAAGRMIATGAYSWEQPGDYLTDHTPREDWVRKANDLKDGCEATNRPTVGDEPIGAAEVAIPGKRDNVPSKFAQYAAIAAMNGSGSTFHSDNGILCQPFQPVQRECAAAFFAAAAWPPPDTQLAPYNRGGSAPGCNWPFGPSICEHDDSIEVRTFAKILEPLAWVCQVETTRTAPTPCPGW
;
A
#
# COMPACT_ATOMS: atom_id res chain seq x y z
N MET A 1 -32.82 -24.58 30.40
CA MET A 1 -31.56 -25.17 29.93
C MET A 1 -31.02 -24.28 28.81
N SER A 2 -30.08 -23.41 29.15
CA SER A 2 -29.49 -22.44 28.23
C SER A 2 -28.16 -23.01 27.70
N LEU A 3 -28.13 -23.33 26.41
CA LEU A 3 -26.90 -23.72 25.69
C LEU A 3 -26.05 -22.47 25.42
N ARG A 4 -25.08 -22.22 26.28
CA ARG A 4 -23.98 -21.29 25.94
C ARG A 4 -23.13 -21.93 24.82
N ARG A 5 -23.26 -21.41 23.61
CA ARG A 5 -22.28 -21.66 22.55
C ARG A 5 -20.98 -20.93 22.91
N THR A 6 -20.02 -21.70 23.40
CA THR A 6 -18.64 -21.26 23.50
C THR A 6 -18.09 -21.17 22.07
N LEU A 7 -17.99 -19.97 21.55
CA LEU A 7 -17.26 -19.72 20.30
C LEU A 7 -15.77 -19.89 20.63
N LEU A 8 -15.22 -21.05 20.30
CA LEU A 8 -13.78 -21.25 20.22
C LEU A 8 -13.28 -20.44 19.01
N LEU A 9 -12.76 -19.26 19.26
CA LEU A 9 -11.90 -18.54 18.34
C LEU A 9 -10.55 -19.27 18.27
N ALA A 10 -10.54 -20.41 17.62
CA ALA A 10 -9.33 -21.06 17.15
C ALA A 10 -8.96 -20.50 15.76
N GLY A 11 -8.67 -19.22 15.71
CA GLY A 11 -8.07 -18.53 14.56
C GLY A 11 -6.65 -18.16 14.93
N GLY A 12 -5.81 -19.14 15.19
CA GLY A 12 -4.37 -18.94 15.11
C GLY A 12 -4.06 -18.65 13.65
N ALA A 13 -3.99 -17.37 13.27
CA ALA A 13 -3.28 -16.98 12.09
C ALA A 13 -1.88 -17.59 12.24
N SER A 14 -1.57 -18.60 11.45
CA SER A 14 -0.21 -19.01 11.19
C SER A 14 0.44 -17.86 10.40
N GLY A 15 0.69 -16.75 11.06
CA GLY A 15 1.64 -15.76 10.61
C GLY A 15 2.94 -16.54 10.46
N GLY A 16 3.43 -16.66 9.22
CA GLY A 16 4.62 -17.42 8.93
C GLY A 16 5.72 -17.05 9.93
N ALA A 17 6.23 -18.05 10.63
CA ALA A 17 7.34 -17.91 11.53
C ALA A 17 8.58 -17.48 10.73
N GLY A 18 8.76 -16.18 10.49
CA GLY A 18 9.84 -15.64 9.67
C GLY A 18 9.83 -14.13 9.49
N GLN A 19 8.78 -13.43 9.92
CA GLN A 19 8.67 -11.99 9.67
C GLN A 19 8.83 -11.09 10.91
N THR A 20 9.59 -11.52 11.92
CA THR A 20 9.78 -10.73 13.16
C THR A 20 10.83 -9.63 13.02
N GLY A 21 11.69 -9.70 12.00
CA GLY A 21 12.78 -8.76 11.79
C GLY A 21 12.39 -7.51 11.00
N ARG A 22 13.35 -6.60 10.91
CA ARG A 22 13.25 -5.38 10.12
C ARG A 22 13.29 -5.72 8.62
N ILE A 23 12.46 -5.00 7.85
CA ILE A 23 12.62 -5.00 6.41
C ILE A 23 13.73 -4.02 6.04
N HIS A 24 14.49 -4.33 5.02
CA HIS A 24 15.49 -3.45 4.44
C HIS A 24 15.32 -3.35 2.93
N ILE A 25 16.00 -2.41 2.32
CA ILE A 25 15.96 -2.17 0.88
C ILE A 25 17.26 -2.70 0.27
N ASP A 26 17.10 -3.46 -0.83
CA ASP A 26 18.18 -3.94 -1.66
C ASP A 26 17.85 -3.60 -3.13
N GLY A 27 18.42 -2.50 -3.61
CA GLY A 27 18.05 -1.93 -4.89
C GLY A 27 16.56 -1.62 -4.97
N ARG A 28 15.85 -2.23 -5.90
CA ARG A 28 14.42 -2.01 -6.15
C ARG A 28 13.47 -2.86 -5.29
N MET A 29 14.00 -3.62 -4.35
CA MET A 29 13.23 -4.62 -3.62
C MET A 29 13.26 -4.36 -2.13
N PHE A 30 12.13 -4.63 -1.48
CA PHE A 30 12.09 -4.84 -0.04
C PHE A 30 12.53 -6.27 0.28
N ARG A 31 13.34 -6.44 1.33
CA ARG A 31 13.82 -7.74 1.78
C ARG A 31 13.68 -7.91 3.28
N THR A 32 13.50 -9.13 3.70
CA THR A 32 13.62 -9.55 5.10
C THR A 32 15.08 -9.61 5.53
N GLU A 33 15.36 -9.70 6.83
CA GLU A 33 16.73 -9.77 7.37
C GLU A 33 17.54 -10.96 6.86
N ASP A 34 16.88 -12.06 6.52
CA ASP A 34 17.50 -13.24 5.90
C ASP A 34 17.69 -13.11 4.37
N GLY A 35 17.35 -11.95 3.81
CA GLY A 35 17.54 -11.63 2.40
C GLY A 35 16.43 -12.09 1.46
N ALA A 36 15.37 -12.74 1.98
CA ALA A 36 14.24 -13.13 1.16
C ALA A 36 13.47 -11.90 0.65
N ALA A 37 12.92 -11.99 -0.57
CA ALA A 37 12.07 -10.94 -1.10
C ALA A 37 10.81 -10.76 -0.22
N TRP A 38 10.49 -9.51 0.10
CA TRP A 38 9.31 -9.18 0.86
C TRP A 38 8.36 -8.33 0.01
N LEU A 39 7.10 -8.76 -0.07
CA LEU A 39 6.08 -8.07 -0.84
C LEU A 39 5.25 -7.14 0.05
N TRP A 40 5.22 -5.89 -0.34
CA TRP A 40 4.30 -4.92 0.23
C TRP A 40 2.88 -5.18 -0.27
N ARG A 41 2.01 -5.60 0.61
CA ARG A 41 0.57 -5.74 0.40
C ARG A 41 -0.13 -4.85 1.39
N GLY A 42 -0.40 -3.63 0.97
CA GLY A 42 -0.94 -2.59 1.84
C GLY A 42 -2.46 -2.63 1.95
N CYS A 43 -2.95 -2.03 3.02
CA CYS A 43 -4.36 -1.69 3.19
C CYS A 43 -4.45 -0.29 3.78
N THR A 44 -5.26 0.59 3.16
CA THR A 44 -5.55 1.92 3.72
C THR A 44 -6.26 1.79 5.06
N ALA A 45 -5.75 2.50 6.06
CA ALA A 45 -6.26 2.51 7.42
C ALA A 45 -6.06 3.92 8.03
N PHE A 46 -6.52 4.96 7.32
CA PHE A 46 -6.12 6.34 7.61
C PHE A 46 -6.43 6.77 9.03
N THR A 47 -7.61 6.46 9.56
CA THR A 47 -8.00 6.85 10.92
C THR A 47 -7.72 5.77 11.98
N LEU A 48 -6.88 4.77 11.69
CA LEU A 48 -6.64 3.66 12.63
C LEU A 48 -5.97 4.13 13.92
N TYR A 49 -5.13 5.16 13.86
CA TYR A 49 -4.52 5.72 15.04
C TYR A 49 -5.53 6.52 15.89
N LEU A 50 -6.45 7.25 15.26
CA LEU A 50 -7.57 7.87 15.98
C LEU A 50 -8.43 6.82 16.68
N LEU A 51 -8.76 5.73 15.97
CA LEU A 51 -9.54 4.63 16.55
C LEU A 51 -8.84 3.99 17.76
N TRP A 52 -7.50 3.89 17.75
CA TRP A 52 -6.70 3.47 18.89
C TRP A 52 -6.79 4.45 20.06
N LEU A 53 -6.64 5.75 19.81
CA LEU A 53 -6.71 6.78 20.86
C LEU A 53 -8.09 6.81 21.54
N GLU A 54 -9.17 6.63 20.78
CA GLU A 54 -10.53 6.70 21.28
C GLU A 54 -11.04 5.37 21.89
N GLY A 55 -10.66 4.24 21.30
CA GLY A 55 -11.25 2.95 21.61
C GLY A 55 -10.25 1.84 21.99
N GLY A 56 -8.96 2.14 21.92
CA GLY A 56 -7.88 1.22 22.28
C GLY A 56 -7.83 -0.04 21.40
N ALA A 57 -7.18 -1.06 21.93
CA ALA A 57 -6.94 -2.33 21.25
C ALA A 57 -8.23 -3.01 20.75
N SER A 58 -9.32 -2.93 21.50
CA SER A 58 -10.57 -3.62 21.14
C SER A 58 -11.23 -3.03 19.90
N ALA A 59 -11.15 -1.71 19.71
CA ALA A 59 -11.70 -1.04 18.55
C ALA A 59 -10.87 -1.38 17.28
N VAL A 60 -9.56 -1.36 17.41
CA VAL A 60 -8.64 -1.78 16.33
C VAL A 60 -8.86 -3.25 15.96
N ASP A 61 -8.99 -4.15 16.95
CA ASP A 61 -9.24 -5.58 16.71
C ASP A 61 -10.55 -5.83 15.97
N ALA A 62 -11.60 -5.07 16.25
CA ALA A 62 -12.88 -5.23 15.57
C ALA A 62 -12.77 -4.93 14.07
N VAL A 63 -12.04 -3.89 13.68
CA VAL A 63 -11.84 -3.49 12.28
C VAL A 63 -10.87 -4.43 11.57
N LEU A 64 -9.69 -4.64 12.15
CA LEU A 64 -8.68 -5.50 11.52
C LEU A 64 -9.14 -6.94 11.43
N GLY A 65 -9.91 -7.45 12.42
CA GLY A 65 -10.50 -8.77 12.38
C GLY A 65 -11.45 -8.97 11.20
N ASP A 66 -12.26 -7.96 10.88
CA ASP A 66 -13.10 -7.94 9.69
C ASP A 66 -12.29 -7.99 8.40
N TRP A 67 -11.27 -7.12 8.28
CA TRP A 67 -10.44 -7.01 7.09
C TRP A 67 -9.58 -8.25 6.85
N PHE A 68 -9.01 -8.83 7.90
CA PHE A 68 -8.26 -10.08 7.81
C PHE A 68 -9.13 -11.26 7.37
N ALA A 69 -10.38 -11.29 7.84
CA ALA A 69 -11.34 -12.31 7.40
C ALA A 69 -11.64 -12.21 5.89
N VAL A 70 -11.64 -11.00 5.33
CA VAL A 70 -11.81 -10.76 3.88
C VAL A 70 -10.55 -11.12 3.11
N ALA A 71 -9.37 -10.76 3.60
CA ALA A 71 -8.09 -11.05 2.95
C ALA A 71 -7.76 -12.57 2.92
N GLY A 72 -8.33 -13.34 3.85
CA GLY A 72 -8.23 -14.80 3.84
C GLY A 72 -6.80 -15.32 4.02
N SER A 73 -6.36 -16.20 3.11
CA SER A 73 -5.03 -16.83 3.17
C SER A 73 -3.87 -15.93 2.75
N SER A 74 -4.16 -14.78 2.17
CA SER A 74 -3.16 -13.83 1.68
C SER A 74 -3.33 -12.46 2.35
N PRO A 75 -3.14 -12.36 3.67
CA PRO A 75 -3.40 -11.13 4.40
C PRO A 75 -2.48 -10.01 3.95
N PHE A 76 -2.94 -8.77 4.18
CA PHE A 76 -2.08 -7.60 4.00
C PHE A 76 -0.92 -7.61 5.00
N THR A 77 0.19 -7.02 4.60
CA THR A 77 1.44 -6.97 5.37
C THR A 77 1.71 -5.59 5.94
N VAL A 78 1.05 -4.56 5.40
CA VAL A 78 1.18 -3.16 5.79
C VAL A 78 -0.19 -2.52 5.93
N VAL A 79 -0.35 -1.65 6.92
CA VAL A 79 -1.46 -0.69 6.99
C VAL A 79 -0.90 0.72 6.83
N ARG A 80 -1.51 1.54 5.97
CA ARG A 80 -1.16 2.95 5.80
C ARG A 80 -2.06 3.81 6.68
N VAL A 81 -1.44 4.53 7.63
CA VAL A 81 -2.12 5.26 8.70
C VAL A 81 -1.68 6.71 8.70
N LEU A 82 -2.63 7.63 8.79
CA LEU A 82 -2.33 9.06 8.93
C LEU A 82 -2.10 9.40 10.39
N GLY A 83 -1.00 10.11 10.65
CA GLY A 83 -0.66 10.59 11.98
C GLY A 83 -1.33 11.92 12.30
N MET A 84 -1.64 12.73 11.29
CA MET A 84 -2.26 14.04 11.49
C MET A 84 -3.19 14.35 10.33
N VAL A 85 -4.48 14.56 10.62
CA VAL A 85 -5.50 14.88 9.63
C VAL A 85 -6.59 15.74 10.23
N ASN A 86 -7.09 16.73 9.51
CA ASN A 86 -8.13 17.67 9.95
C ASN A 86 -9.43 17.57 9.15
N SER A 87 -9.36 17.38 7.83
CA SER A 87 -10.50 17.53 6.93
C SER A 87 -11.66 16.58 7.20
N PHE A 88 -11.37 15.35 7.67
CA PHE A 88 -12.38 14.32 7.94
C PHE A 88 -12.21 13.60 9.28
N ALA A 89 -11.17 13.94 10.04
CA ALA A 89 -10.90 13.39 11.36
C ALA A 89 -10.16 14.43 12.22
N HIS A 90 -10.51 14.51 13.51
CA HIS A 90 -9.84 15.40 14.45
C HIS A 90 -8.66 14.67 15.09
N LEU A 91 -7.61 14.42 14.29
CA LEU A 91 -6.42 13.69 14.71
C LEU A 91 -5.18 14.60 14.66
N TRP A 92 -4.82 15.19 15.78
CA TRP A 92 -3.57 15.91 15.98
C TRP A 92 -3.22 16.04 17.48
N PRO A 93 -1.96 16.36 17.84
CA PRO A 93 -1.50 16.31 19.23
C PRO A 93 -2.23 17.20 20.22
N GLN A 94 -2.87 18.28 19.76
CA GLN A 94 -3.58 19.21 20.67
C GLN A 94 -5.00 18.74 21.01
N GLU A 95 -5.56 17.81 20.23
CA GLU A 95 -6.87 17.23 20.51
C GLU A 95 -6.78 15.97 21.39
N HIS A 96 -5.60 15.36 21.49
CA HIS A 96 -5.39 14.12 22.24
C HIS A 96 -4.17 14.26 23.16
N ASP A 97 -4.38 14.46 24.45
CA ASP A 97 -3.32 14.68 25.44
C ASP A 97 -2.27 13.54 25.45
N ASP A 98 -2.69 12.31 25.17
CA ASP A 98 -1.85 11.12 25.14
C ASP A 98 -1.32 10.77 23.73
N TYR A 99 -1.51 11.61 22.73
CA TYR A 99 -1.12 11.37 21.34
C TYR A 99 0.28 10.78 21.20
N TYR A 100 1.29 11.43 21.77
CA TYR A 100 2.67 10.94 21.66
C TYR A 100 2.95 9.72 22.51
N ASP A 101 2.30 9.60 23.65
CA ASP A 101 2.51 8.47 24.58
C ASP A 101 1.91 7.17 24.03
N GLN A 102 0.92 7.26 23.15
CA GLN A 102 0.27 6.13 22.52
C GLN A 102 0.91 5.68 21.20
N LEU A 103 1.77 6.44 20.57
CA LEU A 103 2.38 6.08 19.28
C LEU A 103 3.14 4.75 19.33
N GLN A 104 4.07 4.61 20.25
CA GLN A 104 4.88 3.39 20.36
C GLN A 104 4.06 2.18 20.81
N PRO A 105 3.18 2.26 21.83
CA PRO A 105 2.23 1.18 22.14
C PRO A 105 1.39 0.75 20.95
N PHE A 106 0.88 1.68 20.17
CA PHE A 106 0.07 1.40 18.98
C PHE A 106 0.82 0.59 17.92
N VAL A 107 2.00 1.06 17.50
CA VAL A 107 2.76 0.37 16.43
C VAL A 107 3.23 -1.01 16.89
N ARG A 108 3.62 -1.16 18.15
CA ARG A 108 4.00 -2.45 18.74
C ARG A 108 2.81 -3.40 18.83
N TYR A 109 1.62 -2.89 19.18
CA TYR A 109 0.41 -3.67 19.23
C TYR A 109 0.06 -4.27 17.87
N LEU A 110 0.06 -3.46 16.82
CA LEU A 110 -0.23 -3.93 15.46
C LEU A 110 0.70 -5.06 15.04
N PHE A 111 1.98 -4.92 15.31
CA PHE A 111 2.95 -5.93 14.95
C PHE A 111 2.82 -7.21 15.77
N SER A 112 2.71 -7.10 17.09
CA SER A 112 2.62 -8.24 17.99
C SER A 112 1.32 -9.01 17.86
N ARG A 113 0.21 -8.31 17.62
CA ARG A 113 -1.13 -8.89 17.57
C ARG A 113 -1.52 -9.39 16.19
N TRP A 114 -1.16 -8.63 15.16
CA TRP A 114 -1.62 -8.87 13.78
C TRP A 114 -0.50 -9.24 12.80
N GLY A 115 0.77 -9.08 13.21
CA GLY A 115 1.92 -9.30 12.33
C GLY A 115 2.04 -8.27 11.20
N VAL A 116 1.30 -7.16 11.26
CA VAL A 116 1.32 -6.12 10.24
C VAL A 116 2.35 -5.05 10.56
N ARG A 117 2.95 -4.52 9.51
CA ARG A 117 3.75 -3.30 9.55
C ARG A 117 2.88 -2.10 9.33
N ILE A 118 3.42 -0.94 9.63
CA ILE A 118 2.71 0.32 9.50
C ILE A 118 3.50 1.26 8.58
N GLU A 119 2.85 1.83 7.60
CA GLU A 119 3.28 3.05 6.94
C GLU A 119 2.62 4.22 7.66
N PHE A 120 3.41 4.93 8.44
CA PHE A 120 2.92 6.04 9.24
C PHE A 120 3.20 7.36 8.52
N VAL A 121 2.14 7.99 8.05
CA VAL A 121 2.19 9.30 7.38
C VAL A 121 2.16 10.38 8.44
N ILE A 122 3.27 11.10 8.63
CA ILE A 122 3.37 12.09 9.70
C ILE A 122 2.37 13.20 9.49
N PHE A 123 2.28 13.74 8.25
CA PHE A 123 1.42 14.86 7.91
C PHE A 123 0.44 14.47 6.81
N ALA A 124 -0.84 14.69 7.08
CA ALA A 124 -1.86 14.70 6.05
C ALA A 124 -2.85 15.81 6.40
N ASP A 125 -3.07 16.74 5.51
CA ASP A 125 -3.99 17.86 5.72
C ASP A 125 -3.64 18.72 6.96
N SER A 126 -2.35 19.01 7.16
CA SER A 126 -1.82 19.59 8.41
C SER A 126 -1.52 21.08 8.33
N GLY A 127 -1.57 21.69 7.14
CA GLY A 127 -1.11 23.07 6.94
C GLY A 127 -1.80 24.13 7.79
N ASP A 128 -3.03 23.85 8.22
CA ASP A 128 -3.82 24.76 9.04
C ASP A 128 -3.76 24.45 10.54
N ILE A 129 -3.12 23.33 10.95
CA ILE A 129 -3.13 22.85 12.33
C ILE A 129 -1.87 23.26 13.09
N LEU A 130 -0.72 23.18 12.43
CA LEU A 130 0.56 23.51 13.03
C LEU A 130 1.11 24.82 12.46
N SER A 131 1.63 25.67 13.35
CA SER A 131 2.47 26.76 12.90
C SER A 131 3.76 26.22 12.28
N ASP A 132 4.34 26.94 11.33
CA ASP A 132 5.60 26.59 10.67
C ASP A 132 6.71 26.17 11.65
N GLY A 133 6.80 26.86 12.79
CA GLY A 133 7.76 26.54 13.83
C GLY A 133 7.52 25.25 14.61
N SER A 134 6.36 24.62 14.43
CA SER A 134 5.98 23.38 15.13
C SER A 134 6.09 22.13 14.23
N ILE A 135 6.23 22.29 12.92
CA ILE A 135 6.26 21.20 11.95
C ILE A 135 7.49 20.28 12.18
N ASP A 136 8.69 20.84 12.17
CA ASP A 136 9.92 20.07 12.36
C ASP A 136 10.00 19.40 13.74
N PRO A 137 9.70 20.09 14.86
CA PRO A 137 9.64 19.45 16.17
C PRO A 137 8.65 18.28 16.23
N HIS A 138 7.48 18.40 15.59
CA HIS A 138 6.51 17.30 15.53
C HIS A 138 7.09 16.09 14.77
N ALA A 139 7.61 16.31 13.57
CA ALA A 139 8.18 15.24 12.76
C ALA A 139 9.35 14.54 13.48
N GLN A 140 10.25 15.31 14.08
CA GLN A 140 11.37 14.77 14.85
C GLN A 140 10.90 13.96 16.06
N ARG A 141 9.86 14.43 16.78
CA ARG A 141 9.29 13.70 17.91
C ARG A 141 8.64 12.40 17.50
N VAL A 142 7.85 12.40 16.43
CA VAL A 142 7.25 11.16 15.89
C VAL A 142 8.34 10.18 15.47
N ALA A 143 9.33 10.62 14.70
CA ALA A 143 10.42 9.78 14.25
C ALA A 143 11.28 9.23 15.41
N ALA A 144 11.47 10.01 16.48
CA ALA A 144 12.17 9.56 17.68
C ALA A 144 11.39 8.49 18.45
N LEU A 145 10.06 8.54 18.44
CA LEU A 145 9.21 7.59 19.16
C LEU A 145 9.05 6.25 18.41
N ILE A 146 8.86 6.30 17.09
CA ILE A 146 8.49 5.11 16.33
C ILE A 146 9.42 4.77 15.16
N GLY A 147 10.27 5.68 14.71
CA GLY A 147 11.10 5.47 13.51
C GLY A 147 12.10 4.33 13.64
N ASP A 148 12.46 3.93 14.84
CA ASP A 148 13.38 2.81 15.10
C ASP A 148 12.67 1.48 15.36
N GLU A 149 11.33 1.46 15.38
CA GLU A 149 10.56 0.22 15.47
C GLU A 149 10.70 -0.61 14.17
N PRO A 150 10.91 -1.93 14.25
CA PRO A 150 11.23 -2.76 13.09
C PRO A 150 10.07 -2.89 12.09
N ASN A 151 8.87 -2.54 12.51
CA ASN A 151 7.65 -2.66 11.72
C ASN A 151 7.12 -1.32 11.20
N VAL A 152 7.91 -0.25 11.28
CA VAL A 152 7.49 1.10 10.86
C VAL A 152 8.23 1.54 9.60
N PHE A 153 7.45 1.95 8.63
CA PHE A 153 7.83 2.79 7.50
C PHE A 153 7.28 4.19 7.76
N ILE A 154 8.03 5.21 7.46
CA ILE A 154 7.57 6.59 7.61
C ILE A 154 7.31 7.17 6.21
N GLU A 155 6.16 7.81 6.06
CA GLU A 155 5.92 8.74 4.98
C GLU A 155 5.85 10.14 5.59
N VAL A 156 6.64 11.09 5.06
CA VAL A 156 6.71 12.43 5.67
C VAL A 156 5.37 13.12 5.55
N ALA A 157 4.80 13.15 4.35
CA ALA A 157 3.54 13.85 4.12
C ALA A 157 2.74 13.24 2.99
N ASN A 158 1.43 13.18 3.15
CA ASN A 158 0.51 12.81 2.08
C ASN A 158 0.40 13.99 1.09
N GLU A 159 1.01 13.86 -0.10
CA GLU A 159 0.95 14.88 -1.15
C GLU A 159 1.31 16.29 -0.63
N PRO A 160 2.56 16.52 -0.22
CA PRO A 160 2.96 17.71 0.54
C PRO A 160 2.64 19.03 -0.16
N SER A 161 2.65 19.07 -1.48
CA SER A 161 2.33 20.26 -2.28
C SER A 161 0.83 20.43 -2.58
N GLN A 162 -0.01 19.46 -2.26
CA GLN A 162 -1.44 19.48 -2.60
C GLN A 162 -2.35 19.34 -1.37
N HIS A 163 -2.45 18.13 -0.82
CA HIS A 163 -3.39 17.85 0.27
C HIS A 163 -2.86 18.23 1.65
N THR A 164 -1.58 17.98 1.91
CA THR A 164 -1.01 18.33 3.23
C THR A 164 -0.81 19.82 3.40
N ASN A 165 -0.67 20.56 2.31
CA ASN A 165 -0.46 22.01 2.32
C ASN A 165 0.70 22.44 3.24
N LEU A 166 1.82 21.70 3.22
CA LEU A 166 3.03 22.10 3.91
C LEU A 166 3.55 23.40 3.30
N ASN A 167 3.85 24.40 4.13
CA ASN A 167 4.52 25.59 3.66
C ASN A 167 5.92 25.20 3.11
N GLY A 168 6.11 25.41 1.80
CA GLY A 168 7.28 24.91 1.07
C GLY A 168 7.06 23.56 0.35
N GLY A 169 5.91 22.91 0.52
CA GLY A 169 5.51 21.74 -0.24
C GLY A 169 6.53 20.62 -0.22
N ASP A 170 6.88 20.09 -1.41
CA ASP A 170 7.82 18.99 -1.58
C ASP A 170 9.23 19.30 -1.06
N GLN A 171 9.68 20.55 -1.19
CA GLN A 171 10.96 20.98 -0.63
C GLN A 171 10.97 20.88 0.91
N LYS A 172 9.87 21.23 1.57
CA LYS A 172 9.73 21.11 3.02
C LYS A 172 9.69 19.64 3.46
N ALA A 173 8.98 18.80 2.71
CA ALA A 173 8.99 17.35 2.96
C ALA A 173 10.39 16.76 2.87
N TYR A 174 11.20 17.22 1.92
CA TYR A 174 12.60 16.83 1.81
C TYR A 174 13.46 17.28 2.99
N GLU A 175 13.32 18.51 3.44
CA GLU A 175 14.04 19.02 4.62
C GLU A 175 13.70 18.21 5.87
N ILE A 176 12.43 17.86 6.04
CA ILE A 176 11.98 16.99 7.13
C ILE A 176 12.61 15.61 6.99
N TYR A 177 12.56 14.99 5.80
CA TYR A 177 13.22 13.71 5.53
C TYR A 177 14.67 13.73 6.01
N LEU A 178 15.45 14.75 5.60
CA LEU A 178 16.85 14.89 6.02
C LEU A 178 16.99 15.01 7.55
N SER A 179 16.07 15.67 8.21
CA SER A 179 16.13 15.91 9.67
C SER A 179 15.80 14.67 10.50
N ILE A 180 15.04 13.72 9.95
CA ILE A 180 14.61 12.50 10.66
C ILE A 180 15.32 11.24 10.16
N THR A 181 16.12 11.34 9.12
CA THR A 181 16.90 10.19 8.58
C THR A 181 17.86 9.66 9.64
N ALA A 182 17.85 8.34 9.82
CA ALA A 182 18.78 7.61 10.66
C ALA A 182 18.98 6.19 10.10
N ALA A 183 20.11 5.56 10.45
CA ALA A 183 20.41 4.22 10.01
C ALA A 183 19.30 3.23 10.37
N GLY A 184 18.80 2.53 9.38
CA GLY A 184 17.74 1.52 9.52
C GLY A 184 16.31 2.06 9.54
N ARG A 185 16.08 3.35 9.49
CA ARG A 185 14.76 3.92 9.20
C ARG A 185 14.48 3.81 7.72
N MET A 186 13.23 3.61 7.37
CA MET A 186 12.76 3.61 5.98
C MET A 186 11.73 4.73 5.81
N ILE A 187 12.07 5.70 4.99
CA ILE A 187 11.33 6.96 4.90
C ILE A 187 11.07 7.30 3.43
N ALA A 188 9.80 7.59 3.10
CA ALA A 188 9.37 8.23 1.86
C ALA A 188 8.97 9.68 2.14
N THR A 189 9.04 10.54 1.13
CA THR A 189 8.61 11.94 1.28
C THR A 189 7.12 12.16 1.01
N GLY A 190 6.48 11.24 0.28
CA GLY A 190 5.08 11.35 -0.10
C GLY A 190 4.80 12.27 -1.28
N ALA A 191 5.84 12.68 -1.99
CA ALA A 191 5.72 13.61 -3.09
C ALA A 191 5.52 12.92 -4.44
N TYR A 192 4.93 13.61 -5.40
CA TYR A 192 4.53 13.08 -6.72
C TYR A 192 5.67 12.72 -7.68
N SER A 193 6.87 13.19 -7.43
CA SER A 193 7.96 13.09 -8.41
C SER A 193 8.92 11.96 -8.06
N TRP A 194 9.28 11.13 -9.05
CA TRP A 194 10.32 10.11 -8.89
C TRP A 194 11.71 10.68 -8.59
N GLU A 195 11.92 11.96 -8.85
CA GLU A 195 13.16 12.67 -8.49
C GLU A 195 13.26 12.95 -6.98
N GLN A 196 12.19 12.69 -6.26
CA GLN A 196 12.12 12.94 -4.83
C GLN A 196 13.08 12.03 -4.05
N PRO A 197 13.75 12.58 -3.04
CA PRO A 197 14.54 11.79 -2.12
C PRO A 197 13.64 10.92 -1.23
N GLY A 198 14.22 9.86 -0.72
CA GLY A 198 13.55 8.87 0.13
C GLY A 198 14.23 7.52 -0.01
N ASP A 199 14.02 6.63 0.92
CA ASP A 199 14.53 5.26 0.84
C ASP A 199 13.66 4.43 -0.11
N TYR A 200 12.37 4.70 -0.16
CA TYR A 200 11.40 4.17 -1.11
C TYR A 200 10.52 5.29 -1.66
N LEU A 201 9.75 5.00 -2.69
CA LEU A 201 8.85 5.95 -3.34
C LEU A 201 7.40 5.56 -3.08
N THR A 202 6.55 6.55 -2.89
CA THR A 202 5.10 6.42 -2.93
C THR A 202 4.56 7.01 -4.23
N ASP A 203 3.55 6.36 -4.83
CA ASP A 203 2.94 6.81 -6.08
C ASP A 203 1.46 7.15 -5.87
N HIS A 204 1.15 8.44 -6.08
CA HIS A 204 -0.19 9.03 -5.97
C HIS A 204 -0.73 9.52 -7.31
N THR A 205 -0.26 8.97 -8.42
CA THR A 205 -0.68 9.42 -9.75
C THR A 205 -2.20 9.34 -9.95
N PRO A 206 -2.79 10.07 -10.91
CA PRO A 206 -4.24 10.08 -11.15
C PRO A 206 -4.85 8.68 -11.34
N ARG A 207 -6.05 8.48 -10.83
CA ARG A 207 -6.70 7.16 -10.69
C ARG A 207 -7.45 6.69 -11.95
N GLU A 208 -7.48 7.50 -13.01
CA GLU A 208 -8.24 7.22 -14.22
C GLU A 208 -7.67 6.06 -15.04
N ASP A 209 -6.34 5.93 -15.06
CA ASP A 209 -5.62 4.90 -15.80
C ASP A 209 -4.85 3.98 -14.86
N TRP A 210 -5.57 3.04 -14.27
CA TRP A 210 -5.00 2.10 -13.29
C TRP A 210 -4.00 1.10 -13.88
N VAL A 211 -4.08 0.78 -15.17
CA VAL A 211 -3.07 -0.06 -15.85
C VAL A 211 -1.77 0.71 -16.00
N ARG A 212 -1.86 1.95 -16.45
CA ARG A 212 -0.72 2.84 -16.53
C ARG A 212 -0.08 3.04 -15.16
N LYS A 213 -0.87 3.29 -14.13
CA LYS A 213 -0.38 3.40 -12.75
C LYS A 213 0.46 2.21 -12.32
N ALA A 214 -0.02 1.00 -12.57
CA ALA A 214 0.72 -0.19 -12.19
C ALA A 214 2.05 -0.32 -12.96
N ASN A 215 2.13 0.20 -14.19
CA ASN A 215 3.38 0.28 -14.95
C ASN A 215 4.27 1.43 -14.48
N ASP A 216 3.69 2.57 -14.08
CA ASP A 216 4.45 3.71 -13.54
C ASP A 216 5.21 3.32 -12.26
N LEU A 217 4.68 2.41 -11.43
CA LEU A 217 5.41 1.86 -10.28
C LEU A 217 6.72 1.20 -10.70
N LYS A 218 6.68 0.44 -11.79
CA LYS A 218 7.88 -0.20 -12.34
C LYS A 218 8.86 0.85 -12.88
N ASP A 219 8.36 1.81 -13.62
CA ASP A 219 9.19 2.89 -14.18
C ASP A 219 9.87 3.70 -13.06
N GLY A 220 9.17 3.96 -11.96
CA GLY A 220 9.74 4.56 -10.75
C GLY A 220 10.87 3.71 -10.14
N CYS A 221 10.64 2.40 -10.01
CA CYS A 221 11.67 1.47 -9.53
C CYS A 221 12.91 1.48 -10.43
N GLU A 222 12.73 1.50 -11.76
CA GLU A 222 13.83 1.46 -12.72
C GLU A 222 14.60 2.78 -12.78
N ALA A 223 13.90 3.90 -12.76
CA ALA A 223 14.51 5.23 -12.84
C ALA A 223 15.37 5.55 -11.61
N THR A 224 14.97 5.08 -10.43
CA THR A 224 15.56 5.47 -9.16
C THR A 224 16.38 4.37 -8.49
N ASN A 225 16.27 3.13 -8.95
CA ASN A 225 16.78 1.93 -8.27
C ASN A 225 16.30 1.81 -6.81
N ARG A 226 15.05 2.20 -6.53
CA ARG A 226 14.40 2.12 -5.22
C ARG A 226 13.07 1.38 -5.34
N PRO A 227 12.57 0.76 -4.27
CA PRO A 227 11.22 0.22 -4.27
C PRO A 227 10.18 1.34 -4.46
N THR A 228 9.13 1.05 -5.20
CA THR A 228 7.99 1.96 -5.38
C THR A 228 6.72 1.30 -4.87
N VAL A 229 5.89 2.06 -4.19
CA VAL A 229 4.62 1.61 -3.61
C VAL A 229 3.49 2.47 -4.17
N GLY A 230 2.49 1.83 -4.75
CA GLY A 230 1.23 2.49 -5.07
C GLY A 230 0.32 2.44 -3.84
N ASP A 231 0.30 3.49 -3.08
CA ASP A 231 -0.38 3.53 -1.79
C ASP A 231 -1.78 4.15 -1.85
N GLU A 232 -2.07 4.90 -2.93
CA GLU A 232 -3.42 5.37 -3.26
C GLU A 232 -3.83 5.08 -4.71
N PRO A 233 -3.90 3.81 -5.13
CA PRO A 233 -4.23 3.50 -6.53
C PRO A 233 -5.69 3.84 -6.85
N ILE A 234 -6.51 2.84 -7.15
CA ILE A 234 -7.96 2.99 -7.31
C ILE A 234 -8.65 2.82 -5.96
N GLY A 235 -9.68 3.63 -5.68
CA GLY A 235 -10.44 3.52 -4.44
C GLY A 235 -11.70 2.67 -4.61
N ALA A 236 -11.90 1.65 -3.77
CA ALA A 236 -13.14 0.90 -3.71
C ALA A 236 -14.22 1.68 -2.93
N ALA A 237 -15.44 1.73 -3.45
CA ALA A 237 -16.57 2.40 -2.82
C ALA A 237 -17.87 1.66 -3.09
N GLU A 238 -18.89 1.92 -2.26
CA GLU A 238 -20.24 1.38 -2.51
C GLU A 238 -20.80 1.93 -3.84
N VAL A 239 -20.54 3.21 -4.12
CA VAL A 239 -20.95 3.87 -5.36
C VAL A 239 -19.71 4.28 -6.16
N ALA A 240 -19.58 3.76 -7.37
CA ALA A 240 -18.49 4.12 -8.26
C ALA A 240 -18.59 5.60 -8.66
N ILE A 241 -17.45 6.29 -8.62
CA ILE A 241 -17.30 7.66 -9.11
C ILE A 241 -16.20 7.64 -10.17
N PRO A 242 -16.51 7.88 -11.44
CA PRO A 242 -15.51 7.81 -12.51
C PRO A 242 -14.27 8.63 -12.17
N GLY A 243 -13.09 8.04 -12.38
CA GLY A 243 -11.80 8.65 -12.09
C GLY A 243 -11.43 8.80 -10.62
N LYS A 244 -12.30 8.39 -9.68
CA LYS A 244 -12.05 8.51 -8.24
C LYS A 244 -12.31 7.23 -7.45
N ARG A 245 -13.40 6.55 -7.74
CA ARG A 245 -13.86 5.36 -7.02
C ARG A 245 -14.31 4.30 -8.00
N ASP A 246 -14.00 3.07 -7.71
CA ASP A 246 -14.38 1.91 -8.52
C ASP A 246 -14.98 0.82 -7.63
N ASN A 247 -15.72 -0.08 -8.24
CA ASN A 247 -16.33 -1.22 -7.56
C ASN A 247 -16.24 -2.50 -8.40
N VAL A 248 -15.27 -2.56 -9.33
CA VAL A 248 -15.05 -3.72 -10.20
C VAL A 248 -13.88 -4.56 -9.67
N PRO A 249 -14.12 -5.71 -9.01
CA PRO A 249 -13.08 -6.52 -8.38
C PRO A 249 -11.93 -6.89 -9.29
N SER A 250 -12.20 -7.15 -10.59
CA SER A 250 -11.17 -7.50 -11.56
C SER A 250 -10.13 -6.41 -11.78
N LYS A 251 -10.49 -5.14 -11.69
CA LYS A 251 -9.53 -4.02 -11.80
C LYS A 251 -8.56 -4.01 -10.63
N PHE A 252 -9.06 -4.22 -9.42
CA PHE A 252 -8.23 -4.31 -8.21
C PHE A 252 -7.27 -5.49 -8.27
N ALA A 253 -7.75 -6.65 -8.70
CA ALA A 253 -6.90 -7.83 -8.88
C ALA A 253 -5.82 -7.59 -9.94
N GLN A 254 -6.17 -7.00 -11.05
CA GLN A 254 -5.24 -6.73 -12.14
C GLN A 254 -4.14 -5.73 -11.72
N TYR A 255 -4.53 -4.64 -11.05
CA TYR A 255 -3.57 -3.69 -10.51
C TYR A 255 -2.59 -4.37 -9.54
N ALA A 256 -3.10 -5.13 -8.57
CA ALA A 256 -2.28 -5.80 -7.58
C ALA A 256 -1.34 -6.84 -8.22
N ALA A 257 -1.82 -7.60 -9.21
CA ALA A 257 -1.01 -8.57 -9.94
C ALA A 257 0.14 -7.89 -10.71
N ILE A 258 -0.15 -6.81 -11.43
CA ILE A 258 0.87 -6.07 -12.19
C ILE A 258 1.91 -5.46 -11.24
N ALA A 259 1.50 -4.84 -10.13
CA ALA A 259 2.41 -4.30 -9.14
C ALA A 259 3.31 -5.39 -8.55
N ALA A 260 2.73 -6.53 -8.14
CA ALA A 260 3.49 -7.66 -7.62
C ALA A 260 4.49 -8.23 -8.64
N MET A 261 4.08 -8.36 -9.91
CA MET A 261 4.93 -8.82 -11.01
C MET A 261 6.10 -7.87 -11.27
N ASN A 262 5.91 -6.57 -11.05
CA ASN A 262 6.96 -5.57 -11.19
C ASN A 262 7.90 -5.51 -9.96
N GLY A 263 7.62 -6.28 -8.91
CA GLY A 263 8.33 -6.19 -7.64
C GLY A 263 7.99 -4.94 -6.83
N SER A 264 6.90 -4.24 -7.21
CA SER A 264 6.43 -3.02 -6.56
C SER A 264 5.44 -3.34 -5.44
N GLY A 265 5.34 -2.45 -4.46
CA GLY A 265 4.29 -2.49 -3.45
C GLY A 265 2.96 -1.97 -3.99
N SER A 266 1.86 -2.46 -3.43
CA SER A 266 0.53 -1.91 -3.70
C SER A 266 -0.33 -1.93 -2.44
N THR A 267 -1.22 -0.95 -2.34
CA THR A 267 -2.12 -0.79 -1.19
C THR A 267 -3.58 -0.83 -1.66
N PHE A 268 -4.39 -1.68 -1.03
CA PHE A 268 -5.83 -1.66 -1.23
C PHE A 268 -6.40 -0.39 -0.61
N HIS A 269 -6.98 0.47 -1.43
CA HIS A 269 -7.57 1.71 -1.00
C HIS A 269 -9.11 1.63 -1.07
N SER A 270 -9.80 2.11 -0.03
CA SER A 270 -11.27 2.10 0.01
C SER A 270 -11.81 3.19 0.94
N ASP A 271 -13.06 3.61 0.72
CA ASP A 271 -13.71 4.59 1.58
C ASP A 271 -13.80 4.09 3.05
N ASN A 272 -14.11 2.82 3.26
CA ASN A 272 -14.14 2.25 4.62
C ASN A 272 -12.74 2.06 5.21
N GLY A 273 -11.70 1.90 4.37
CA GLY A 273 -10.31 1.95 4.80
C GLY A 273 -9.92 3.34 5.33
N ILE A 274 -10.37 4.40 4.67
CA ILE A 274 -10.16 5.78 5.13
C ILE A 274 -10.73 5.98 6.53
N LEU A 275 -11.96 5.50 6.77
CA LEU A 275 -12.67 5.70 8.04
C LEU A 275 -12.49 4.57 9.05
N CYS A 276 -11.64 3.59 8.76
CA CYS A 276 -11.43 2.39 9.59
C CYS A 276 -12.74 1.71 10.02
N GLN A 277 -13.58 1.42 9.03
CA GLN A 277 -14.86 0.75 9.20
C GLN A 277 -14.84 -0.64 8.54
N PRO A 278 -15.71 -1.58 8.95
CA PRO A 278 -15.90 -2.84 8.25
C PRO A 278 -16.22 -2.61 6.78
N PHE A 279 -15.62 -3.40 5.89
CA PHE A 279 -15.85 -3.23 4.46
C PHE A 279 -17.29 -3.49 4.06
N GLN A 280 -17.84 -2.65 3.20
CA GLN A 280 -19.12 -2.88 2.53
C GLN A 280 -19.03 -4.11 1.60
N PRO A 281 -20.14 -4.76 1.24
CA PRO A 281 -20.13 -5.98 0.43
C PRO A 281 -19.28 -5.87 -0.84
N VAL A 282 -19.43 -4.80 -1.62
CA VAL A 282 -18.67 -4.59 -2.84
C VAL A 282 -17.18 -4.33 -2.56
N GLN A 283 -16.85 -3.65 -1.48
CA GLN A 283 -15.47 -3.43 -1.06
C GLN A 283 -14.82 -4.74 -0.60
N ARG A 284 -15.57 -5.65 0.03
CA ARG A 284 -15.10 -7.00 0.37
C ARG A 284 -14.71 -7.79 -0.87
N GLU A 285 -15.52 -7.75 -1.92
CA GLU A 285 -15.22 -8.41 -3.18
C GLU A 285 -13.96 -7.84 -3.83
N CYS A 286 -13.83 -6.51 -3.86
CA CYS A 286 -12.64 -5.82 -4.37
C CYS A 286 -11.39 -6.15 -3.55
N ALA A 287 -11.50 -6.13 -2.21
CA ALA A 287 -10.40 -6.44 -1.30
C ALA A 287 -9.94 -7.90 -1.44
N ALA A 288 -10.89 -8.84 -1.46
CA ALA A 288 -10.57 -10.26 -1.64
C ALA A 288 -9.85 -10.51 -2.96
N ALA A 289 -10.32 -9.90 -4.05
CA ALA A 289 -9.69 -10.00 -5.37
C ALA A 289 -8.28 -9.37 -5.39
N PHE A 290 -8.11 -8.20 -4.77
CA PHE A 290 -6.83 -7.51 -4.65
C PHE A 290 -5.81 -8.35 -3.88
N PHE A 291 -6.15 -8.82 -2.67
CA PHE A 291 -5.19 -9.53 -1.81
C PHE A 291 -4.84 -10.92 -2.39
N ALA A 292 -5.79 -11.61 -3.02
CA ALA A 292 -5.50 -12.85 -3.72
C ALA A 292 -4.49 -12.64 -4.86
N ALA A 293 -4.62 -11.57 -5.62
CA ALA A 293 -3.73 -11.24 -6.72
C ALA A 293 -2.38 -10.66 -6.26
N ALA A 294 -2.36 -9.84 -5.20
CA ALA A 294 -1.14 -9.27 -4.61
C ALA A 294 -0.20 -10.33 -3.98
N ALA A 295 -0.69 -11.54 -3.75
CA ALA A 295 0.12 -12.65 -3.26
C ALA A 295 0.93 -13.33 -4.37
N TRP A 296 0.69 -12.99 -5.61
CA TRP A 296 1.36 -13.56 -6.78
C TRP A 296 2.33 -12.54 -7.42
N PRO A 297 3.55 -12.91 -7.88
CA PRO A 297 4.12 -14.27 -7.86
C PRO A 297 4.57 -14.71 -6.46
N PRO A 298 4.84 -16.02 -6.27
CA PRO A 298 5.42 -16.49 -5.02
C PRO A 298 6.70 -15.73 -4.69
N PRO A 299 7.00 -15.47 -3.39
CA PRO A 299 8.13 -14.65 -2.96
C PRO A 299 9.49 -15.06 -3.52
N ASP A 300 9.67 -16.35 -3.84
CA ASP A 300 10.92 -16.91 -4.36
C ASP A 300 11.08 -16.79 -5.88
N THR A 301 10.09 -16.23 -6.57
CA THR A 301 10.19 -16.02 -8.01
C THR A 301 11.05 -14.77 -8.25
N GLN A 302 12.28 -14.97 -8.67
CA GLN A 302 13.10 -13.88 -9.20
C GLN A 302 12.43 -13.40 -10.49
N LEU A 303 11.81 -12.25 -10.43
CA LEU A 303 11.33 -11.59 -11.64
C LEU A 303 12.56 -11.24 -12.48
N ALA A 304 12.67 -11.81 -13.66
CA ALA A 304 13.71 -11.43 -14.59
C ALA A 304 13.64 -9.91 -14.82
N PRO A 305 14.76 -9.20 -14.77
CA PRO A 305 14.75 -7.77 -15.05
C PRO A 305 14.11 -7.55 -16.42
N TYR A 306 13.10 -6.73 -16.46
CA TYR A 306 12.50 -6.28 -17.72
C TYR A 306 13.54 -5.48 -18.48
N ASN A 307 13.92 -5.97 -19.64
CA ASN A 307 14.97 -5.34 -20.43
C ASN A 307 14.31 -4.47 -21.52
N ARG A 308 14.14 -3.17 -21.25
CA ARG A 308 13.72 -2.20 -22.26
C ARG A 308 14.67 -2.08 -23.46
N GLY A 309 15.89 -2.58 -23.33
CA GLY A 309 16.91 -2.50 -24.36
C GLY A 309 16.93 -3.64 -25.38
N GLY A 310 16.01 -4.58 -25.30
CA GLY A 310 15.86 -5.62 -26.31
C GLY A 310 15.26 -5.03 -27.58
N SER A 311 15.75 -5.43 -28.72
CA SER A 311 15.29 -5.04 -30.07
C SER A 311 13.89 -5.50 -30.42
N ALA A 312 13.12 -5.99 -29.47
CA ALA A 312 11.69 -6.18 -29.53
C ALA A 312 11.04 -5.33 -28.47
N PRO A 313 10.32 -4.31 -28.83
CA PRO A 313 9.41 -3.62 -27.93
C PRO A 313 8.24 -4.58 -27.72
N GLY A 314 8.42 -5.57 -27.06
CA GLY A 314 7.37 -6.47 -26.70
C GLY A 314 7.64 -6.72 -25.28
N CYS A 315 6.83 -6.33 -24.51
CA CYS A 315 6.38 -7.02 -23.40
C CYS A 315 6.90 -8.46 -23.34
N ASN A 316 8.16 -8.64 -23.11
CA ASN A 316 8.73 -9.93 -22.75
C ASN A 316 8.41 -10.19 -21.29
N TRP A 317 7.12 -10.37 -21.01
CA TRP A 317 6.71 -10.98 -19.78
C TRP A 317 7.15 -12.44 -19.83
N PRO A 318 7.75 -13.00 -18.78
CA PRO A 318 8.17 -14.40 -18.76
C PRO A 318 7.01 -15.39 -18.95
N PHE A 319 5.77 -14.91 -19.04
CA PHE A 319 4.55 -15.71 -19.02
C PHE A 319 3.52 -15.36 -20.11
N GLY A 320 3.88 -14.68 -21.18
CA GLY A 320 2.91 -14.48 -22.28
C GLY A 320 2.89 -13.11 -22.91
N PRO A 321 1.99 -12.91 -23.87
CA PRO A 321 2.06 -11.77 -24.76
C PRO A 321 1.75 -10.46 -24.06
N SER A 322 2.42 -9.50 -24.56
CA SER A 322 2.40 -8.09 -24.28
C SER A 322 1.03 -7.51 -24.00
N ILE A 323 0.92 -6.89 -22.84
CA ILE A 323 0.00 -5.78 -22.67
C ILE A 323 0.67 -4.59 -23.36
N CYS A 324 0.27 -4.28 -24.62
CA CYS A 324 0.73 -3.08 -25.28
C CYS A 324 0.06 -1.87 -24.63
N GLU A 325 0.81 -0.80 -24.39
CA GLU A 325 0.39 0.43 -23.68
C GLU A 325 -0.85 1.15 -24.27
N HIS A 326 -1.39 0.68 -25.41
CA HIS A 326 -2.46 1.37 -26.14
C HIS A 326 -3.67 0.52 -26.48
N ASP A 327 -3.81 -0.66 -25.89
CA ASP A 327 -4.99 -1.47 -26.15
C ASP A 327 -6.02 -1.32 -25.04
N ASP A 328 -6.76 -0.22 -25.06
CA ASP A 328 -7.93 0.03 -24.20
C ASP A 328 -9.05 -1.02 -24.42
N SER A 329 -8.88 -1.93 -25.39
CA SER A 329 -9.83 -2.96 -25.74
C SER A 329 -9.62 -4.30 -25.05
N ILE A 330 -8.67 -4.44 -24.12
CA ILE A 330 -8.56 -5.66 -23.31
C ILE A 330 -9.78 -5.74 -22.40
N GLU A 331 -10.88 -6.19 -22.96
CA GLU A 331 -12.00 -6.69 -22.18
C GLU A 331 -11.52 -7.84 -21.30
N VAL A 332 -11.28 -7.53 -20.05
CA VAL A 332 -10.93 -8.51 -19.05
C VAL A 332 -12.14 -9.36 -18.71
N ARG A 333 -12.51 -10.25 -19.61
CA ARG A 333 -13.65 -11.15 -19.43
C ARG A 333 -13.40 -12.28 -18.44
N THR A 334 -12.23 -12.35 -17.80
CA THR A 334 -11.84 -13.63 -17.18
C THR A 334 -11.31 -13.51 -15.75
N PHE A 335 -11.32 -12.35 -15.12
CA PHE A 335 -10.86 -12.24 -13.73
C PHE A 335 -11.74 -12.94 -12.69
N ALA A 336 -12.94 -13.34 -13.04
CA ALA A 336 -13.80 -14.14 -12.16
C ALA A 336 -13.24 -15.54 -11.83
N LYS A 337 -12.13 -15.95 -12.46
CA LYS A 337 -11.43 -17.22 -12.22
C LYS A 337 -10.07 -17.08 -11.54
N ILE A 338 -9.77 -15.95 -10.95
CA ILE A 338 -8.49 -15.64 -10.27
C ILE A 338 -8.18 -16.57 -9.08
N LEU A 339 -9.03 -17.51 -8.76
CA LEU A 339 -8.71 -18.57 -7.78
C LEU A 339 -7.69 -19.61 -8.31
N GLU A 340 -7.31 -19.55 -9.59
CA GLU A 340 -6.24 -20.36 -10.17
C GLU A 340 -5.21 -19.47 -10.88
N PRO A 341 -4.21 -18.93 -10.18
CA PRO A 341 -3.26 -17.94 -10.73
C PRO A 341 -2.51 -18.38 -11.98
N LEU A 342 -2.23 -19.66 -12.12
CA LEU A 342 -1.50 -20.21 -13.28
C LEU A 342 -2.38 -20.38 -14.53
N ALA A 343 -3.67 -20.61 -14.38
CA ALA A 343 -4.59 -20.78 -15.50
C ALA A 343 -4.93 -19.43 -16.17
N TRP A 344 -4.79 -18.35 -15.44
CA TRP A 344 -5.07 -17.00 -15.92
C TRP A 344 -4.11 -16.53 -17.02
N VAL A 345 -2.82 -16.76 -16.85
CA VAL A 345 -1.79 -16.38 -17.84
C VAL A 345 -2.04 -17.06 -19.18
N CYS A 346 -2.49 -18.31 -19.18
CA CYS A 346 -2.79 -19.06 -20.40
C CYS A 346 -4.13 -18.64 -21.06
N GLN A 347 -5.07 -18.05 -20.34
CA GLN A 347 -6.39 -17.72 -20.88
C GLN A 347 -6.47 -16.35 -21.58
N VAL A 348 -5.54 -15.45 -21.29
CA VAL A 348 -5.45 -14.18 -22.03
C VAL A 348 -5.01 -14.42 -23.48
N GLU A 349 -4.26 -15.49 -23.73
CA GLU A 349 -3.83 -15.83 -25.10
C GLU A 349 -4.94 -16.34 -26.03
N THR A 350 -5.97 -16.96 -25.48
CA THR A 350 -6.96 -17.68 -26.31
C THR A 350 -8.07 -16.83 -26.90
N THR A 351 -8.19 -15.58 -26.52
CA THR A 351 -9.24 -14.69 -27.05
C THR A 351 -8.75 -13.68 -28.10
N ARG A 352 -7.47 -13.70 -28.47
CA ARG A 352 -6.96 -12.90 -29.59
C ARG A 352 -7.14 -13.64 -30.92
N THR A 353 -8.00 -13.13 -31.77
CA THR A 353 -7.82 -13.22 -33.23
C THR A 353 -6.50 -12.52 -33.56
N ALA A 354 -5.59 -13.23 -34.21
CA ALA A 354 -4.21 -12.92 -34.56
C ALA A 354 -3.72 -11.49 -34.23
N PRO A 355 -2.58 -11.37 -33.52
CA PRO A 355 -2.07 -10.06 -33.12
C PRO A 355 -1.86 -9.21 -34.36
N THR A 356 -2.46 -8.05 -34.38
CA THR A 356 -2.02 -6.99 -35.28
C THR A 356 -0.58 -6.68 -34.90
N PRO A 357 0.40 -6.75 -35.82
CA PRO A 357 1.77 -6.39 -35.49
C PRO A 357 1.77 -4.99 -34.90
N CYS A 358 2.37 -4.82 -33.75
CA CYS A 358 2.60 -3.48 -33.21
C CYS A 358 3.29 -2.66 -34.31
N PRO A 359 2.77 -1.48 -34.70
CA PRO A 359 3.47 -0.65 -35.64
C PRO A 359 4.85 -0.36 -35.04
N GLY A 360 5.88 -0.57 -35.85
CA GLY A 360 7.27 -0.49 -35.43
C GLY A 360 7.56 0.87 -34.79
N TRP A 361 8.24 0.80 -33.71
CA TRP A 361 8.94 1.92 -33.08
C TRP A 361 10.35 2.00 -33.67
#